data_3e66846ef7d0b124b1c21239d377fda6
#
_entry.id   3e66846ef7d0b124b1c21239d377fda6
#
_cell.length_a   1.000
_cell.length_b   1.000
_cell.length_c   1.000
_cell.angle_alpha   90.00
_cell.angle_beta   90.00
_cell.angle_gamma   90.00
#
_symmetry.space_group_name_H-M   'P 1'
#
loop_
_entity.id
_entity.type
_entity.pdbx_description
1 polymer ?
#
loop_
_entity_poly.entity_id
_entity_poly.type
_entity_poly.pdbx_seq_one_letter_code
_entity_poly.pdbx_strand_id
1 'polypeptide(L)'
;MNDLLDRAVRAHGGAGRWERFSRFRITASVTGAIWAMKGKAGLLDNVVFTGQTRDQQITISPFPGPGRYTTWTPARLTIEQDDGVVLAQQPDPAGQFAGHTRQTPWNDFHAACFAAEATWNYAVTPFVFLGPGFVIEEGEPWREDGEVWRSLLVTYPGHLAAHCRQQRYFFDDSGLLRRIDHAVDVLGSGRAVHYPSQYRPFDGIQVPTRRRVYVRNPDGSPARESVSIAIDVSDAAFG
;
A
#
# COMPACT_ATOMS: atom_id res chain seq x y z
N MET A 1 17.39 0.23 -18.69
CA MET A 1 16.35 0.58 -17.69
C MET A 1 15.13 1.06 -18.46
N ASN A 2 13.91 0.82 -17.98
CA ASN A 2 12.68 1.23 -18.66
C ASN A 2 12.50 2.76 -18.52
N ASP A 3 12.31 3.49 -19.64
CA ASP A 3 12.21 4.97 -19.67
C ASP A 3 11.09 5.50 -18.77
N LEU A 4 9.93 4.81 -18.74
CA LEU A 4 8.80 5.21 -17.91
C LEU A 4 9.11 5.02 -16.42
N LEU A 5 9.78 3.93 -16.04
CA LEU A 5 10.22 3.73 -14.65
C LEU A 5 11.20 4.82 -14.22
N ASP A 6 12.18 5.16 -15.06
CA ASP A 6 13.14 6.23 -14.77
C ASP A 6 12.45 7.57 -14.55
N ARG A 7 11.48 7.90 -15.40
CA ARG A 7 10.67 9.11 -15.28
C ARG A 7 9.88 9.09 -13.97
N ALA A 8 9.20 7.96 -13.65
CA ALA A 8 8.45 7.81 -12.42
C ALA A 8 9.32 7.99 -11.17
N VAL A 9 10.48 7.34 -11.13
CA VAL A 9 11.42 7.46 -10.00
C VAL A 9 11.90 8.91 -9.83
N ARG A 10 12.26 9.61 -10.93
CA ARG A 10 12.64 11.03 -10.86
C ARG A 10 11.50 11.92 -10.35
N ALA A 11 10.29 11.71 -10.86
CA ALA A 11 9.10 12.48 -10.45
C ALA A 11 8.78 12.32 -8.96
N HIS A 12 9.03 11.14 -8.38
CA HIS A 12 8.77 10.86 -6.96
C HIS A 12 9.90 11.31 -6.02
N GLY A 13 11.02 11.86 -6.53
CA GLY A 13 12.11 12.40 -5.69
C GLY A 13 13.50 11.90 -6.06
N GLY A 14 13.62 10.92 -6.94
CA GLY A 14 14.87 10.40 -7.49
C GLY A 14 15.54 9.32 -6.63
N ALA A 15 16.17 8.34 -7.31
CA ALA A 15 16.82 7.20 -6.68
C ALA A 15 17.90 7.61 -5.67
N GLY A 16 18.80 8.53 -6.05
CA GLY A 16 19.90 8.96 -5.18
C GLY A 16 19.45 9.66 -3.89
N ARG A 17 18.24 10.25 -3.86
CA ARG A 17 17.64 10.76 -2.62
C ARG A 17 17.06 9.60 -1.81
N TRP A 18 16.30 8.71 -2.45
CA TRP A 18 15.70 7.55 -1.81
C TRP A 18 16.73 6.65 -1.14
N GLU A 19 17.88 6.43 -1.76
CA GLU A 19 18.95 5.58 -1.22
C GLU A 19 19.51 6.05 0.11
N ARG A 20 19.36 7.33 0.46
CA ARG A 20 19.81 7.89 1.73
C ARG A 20 18.89 7.59 2.89
N PHE A 21 17.67 7.16 2.62
CA PHE A 21 16.68 6.84 3.63
C PHE A 21 16.66 5.35 3.94
N SER A 22 16.61 5.02 5.22
CA SER A 22 16.47 3.66 5.73
C SER A 22 15.09 3.40 6.32
N ARG A 23 14.36 4.47 6.66
CA ARG A 23 13.06 4.40 7.34
C ARG A 23 12.11 5.44 6.78
N PHE A 24 10.82 5.16 6.97
CA PHE A 24 9.75 6.15 6.78
C PHE A 24 8.82 6.15 7.99
N ARG A 25 8.16 7.27 8.21
CA ARG A 25 7.06 7.45 9.16
C ARG A 25 5.92 8.14 8.43
N ILE A 26 4.72 7.58 8.50
CA ILE A 26 3.51 8.13 7.86
C ILE A 26 2.40 8.16 8.90
N THR A 27 1.80 9.32 9.11
CA THR A 27 0.59 9.48 9.94
C THR A 27 -0.62 9.55 9.02
N ALA A 28 -1.57 8.64 9.21
CA ALA A 28 -2.73 8.55 8.33
C ALA A 28 -3.97 8.00 9.04
N SER A 29 -5.14 8.31 8.48
CA SER A 29 -6.39 7.61 8.76
C SER A 29 -6.74 6.71 7.58
N VAL A 30 -7.11 5.46 7.88
CA VAL A 30 -7.53 4.47 6.88
C VAL A 30 -8.97 4.05 7.17
N THR A 31 -9.86 4.38 6.23
CA THR A 31 -11.31 4.16 6.34
C THR A 31 -11.88 3.50 5.09
N GLY A 32 -13.18 3.42 4.97
CA GLY A 32 -13.90 2.90 3.79
C GLY A 32 -14.72 1.65 4.06
N ALA A 33 -15.47 1.24 3.07
CA ALA A 33 -16.49 0.20 3.20
C ALA A 33 -15.93 -1.17 3.62
N ILE A 34 -14.70 -1.50 3.22
CA ILE A 34 -14.07 -2.78 3.60
C ILE A 34 -13.87 -2.86 5.12
N TRP A 35 -13.41 -1.80 5.76
CA TRP A 35 -13.17 -1.80 7.21
C TRP A 35 -14.45 -2.00 8.01
N ALA A 36 -15.54 -1.36 7.59
CA ALA A 36 -16.87 -1.57 8.21
C ALA A 36 -17.37 -3.00 7.97
N MET A 37 -17.27 -3.51 6.74
CA MET A 37 -17.67 -4.88 6.39
C MET A 37 -16.89 -5.95 7.18
N LYS A 38 -15.62 -5.69 7.47
CA LYS A 38 -14.74 -6.58 8.24
C LYS A 38 -14.89 -6.43 9.76
N GLY A 39 -15.77 -5.54 10.24
CA GLY A 39 -15.96 -5.26 11.66
C GLY A 39 -14.80 -4.48 12.29
N LYS A 40 -14.08 -3.67 11.50
CA LYS A 40 -12.86 -2.94 11.90
C LYS A 40 -12.95 -1.43 11.61
N ALA A 41 -14.15 -0.88 11.52
CA ALA A 41 -14.33 0.57 11.36
C ALA A 41 -13.67 1.34 12.52
N GLY A 42 -12.94 2.42 12.20
CA GLY A 42 -12.26 3.27 13.17
C GLY A 42 -10.93 2.71 13.74
N LEU A 43 -10.58 1.45 13.45
CA LEU A 43 -9.37 0.81 14.01
C LEU A 43 -8.07 1.51 13.60
N LEU A 44 -8.05 2.12 12.42
CA LEU A 44 -6.88 2.79 11.84
C LEU A 44 -7.12 4.30 11.68
N ASP A 45 -7.80 4.91 12.64
CA ASP A 45 -8.00 6.36 12.63
C ASP A 45 -6.81 7.05 13.30
N ASN A 46 -6.17 7.96 12.55
CA ASN A 46 -5.00 8.74 12.99
C ASN A 46 -3.87 7.88 13.59
N VAL A 47 -3.48 6.81 12.90
CA VAL A 47 -2.38 5.94 13.29
C VAL A 47 -1.07 6.34 12.64
N VAL A 48 0.04 5.95 13.26
CA VAL A 48 1.40 6.13 12.73
C VAL A 48 1.91 4.80 12.20
N PHE A 49 2.26 4.79 10.93
CA PHE A 49 3.00 3.70 10.28
C PHE A 49 4.49 4.05 10.26
N THR A 50 5.32 3.22 10.87
CA THR A 50 6.79 3.35 10.80
C THR A 50 7.36 2.10 10.15
N GLY A 51 8.08 2.26 9.04
CA GLY A 51 8.60 1.13 8.27
C GLY A 51 10.02 1.33 7.79
N GLN A 52 10.66 0.22 7.38
CA GLN A 52 11.95 0.25 6.71
C GLN A 52 11.75 0.43 5.19
N THR A 53 12.67 1.12 4.53
CA THR A 53 12.54 1.41 3.09
C THR A 53 12.94 0.24 2.20
N ARG A 54 13.73 -0.71 2.70
CA ARG A 54 14.29 -1.84 1.94
C ARG A 54 13.72 -3.18 2.34
N ASP A 55 13.42 -3.34 3.63
CA ASP A 55 12.89 -4.59 4.16
C ASP A 55 11.41 -4.44 4.49
N GLN A 56 10.62 -5.48 4.23
CA GLN A 56 9.20 -5.49 4.58
C GLN A 56 9.04 -5.66 6.09
N GLN A 57 9.21 -4.56 6.79
CA GLN A 57 8.94 -4.42 8.21
C GLN A 57 8.23 -3.10 8.45
N ILE A 58 7.09 -3.15 9.14
CA ILE A 58 6.29 -1.97 9.45
C ILE A 58 5.63 -2.13 10.82
N THR A 59 5.59 -1.04 11.58
CA THR A 59 4.90 -0.94 12.86
C THR A 59 3.70 0.00 12.69
N ILE A 60 2.56 -0.32 13.30
CA ILE A 60 1.36 0.52 13.37
C ILE A 60 1.10 0.87 14.82
N SER A 61 0.98 2.15 15.15
CA SER A 61 0.73 2.65 16.51
C SER A 61 -0.19 3.89 16.48
N PRO A 62 -1.20 3.98 17.40
CA PRO A 62 -1.65 2.93 18.31
C PRO A 62 -2.37 1.80 17.57
N PHE A 63 -2.21 0.54 18.01
CA PHE A 63 -2.91 -0.60 17.44
C PHE A 63 -2.90 -1.83 18.38
N PRO A 64 -4.02 -2.53 18.63
CA PRO A 64 -5.40 -2.25 18.17
C PRO A 64 -6.12 -1.19 19.02
N GLY A 65 -5.38 -0.35 19.70
CA GLY A 65 -5.87 0.74 20.53
C GLY A 65 -4.75 1.38 21.35
N PRO A 66 -5.04 2.36 22.21
CA PRO A 66 -4.05 3.07 22.98
C PRO A 66 -3.14 2.15 23.84
N GLY A 67 -1.88 2.53 24.00
CA GLY A 67 -0.91 1.77 24.81
C GLY A 67 -0.39 0.50 24.14
N ARG A 68 -0.66 0.31 22.85
CA ARG A 68 -0.25 -0.86 22.08
C ARG A 68 0.18 -0.49 20.66
N TYR A 69 1.02 -1.33 20.10
CA TYR A 69 1.41 -1.28 18.70
C TYR A 69 1.50 -2.70 18.12
N THR A 70 1.52 -2.78 16.80
CA THR A 70 1.76 -4.03 16.08
C THR A 70 2.98 -3.89 15.18
N THR A 71 3.79 -4.95 15.11
CA THR A 71 4.91 -5.05 14.16
C THR A 71 4.65 -6.20 13.20
N TRP A 72 4.69 -5.88 11.91
CA TRP A 72 4.49 -6.84 10.83
C TRP A 72 5.75 -7.02 10.00
N THR A 73 6.03 -8.27 9.68
CA THR A 73 6.90 -8.74 8.61
C THR A 73 6.16 -9.82 7.82
N PRO A 74 6.57 -10.22 6.61
CA PRO A 74 5.96 -11.35 5.90
C PRO A 74 5.95 -12.66 6.70
N ALA A 75 6.95 -12.86 7.57
CA ALA A 75 7.08 -14.08 8.36
C ALA A 75 6.30 -14.05 9.69
N ARG A 76 6.04 -12.88 10.25
CA ARG A 76 5.46 -12.78 11.61
C ARG A 76 4.79 -11.43 11.83
N LEU A 77 3.71 -11.46 12.60
CA LEU A 77 3.04 -10.28 13.14
C LEU A 77 2.94 -10.41 14.68
N THR A 78 3.25 -9.32 15.40
CA THR A 78 3.12 -9.23 16.85
C THR A 78 2.18 -8.09 17.24
N ILE A 79 1.49 -8.21 18.38
CA ILE A 79 0.82 -7.12 19.09
C ILE A 79 1.55 -6.96 20.41
N GLU A 80 2.00 -5.75 20.70
CA GLU A 80 2.90 -5.42 21.79
C GLU A 80 2.35 -4.25 22.60
N GLN A 81 2.70 -4.16 23.88
CA GLN A 81 2.50 -2.95 24.71
C GLN A 81 3.61 -1.94 24.43
N ASP A 82 3.37 -0.68 24.78
CA ASP A 82 4.35 0.41 24.59
C ASP A 82 5.67 0.17 25.34
N ASP A 83 5.68 -0.69 26.38
CA ASP A 83 6.87 -1.13 27.09
C ASP A 83 7.62 -2.30 26.41
N GLY A 84 7.13 -2.76 25.26
CA GLY A 84 7.73 -3.84 24.47
C GLY A 84 7.30 -5.25 24.86
N VAL A 85 6.39 -5.42 25.81
CA VAL A 85 5.85 -6.74 26.15
C VAL A 85 4.98 -7.28 25.02
N VAL A 86 5.33 -8.44 24.48
CA VAL A 86 4.55 -9.13 23.43
C VAL A 86 3.30 -9.73 24.05
N LEU A 87 2.13 -9.22 23.66
CA LEU A 87 0.81 -9.70 24.11
C LEU A 87 0.33 -10.89 23.29
N ALA A 88 0.58 -10.86 21.98
CA ALA A 88 0.18 -11.89 21.06
C ALA A 88 1.07 -11.89 19.83
N GLN A 89 1.21 -13.05 19.18
CA GLN A 89 1.97 -13.19 17.95
C GLN A 89 1.30 -14.15 16.98
N GLN A 90 1.53 -13.93 15.69
CA GLN A 90 1.01 -14.73 14.60
C GLN A 90 2.13 -15.01 13.60
N PRO A 91 2.61 -16.27 13.46
CA PRO A 91 3.46 -16.67 12.36
C PRO A 91 2.63 -16.74 11.07
N ASP A 92 3.29 -16.61 9.92
CA ASP A 92 2.67 -16.63 8.59
C ASP A 92 1.38 -15.80 8.52
N PRO A 93 1.47 -14.45 8.64
CA PRO A 93 0.27 -13.61 8.68
C PRO A 93 -0.60 -13.72 7.42
N ALA A 94 0.03 -13.94 6.25
CA ALA A 94 -0.70 -14.09 4.98
C ALA A 94 -1.48 -15.41 4.93
N GLY A 95 -0.93 -16.51 5.45
CA GLY A 95 -1.61 -17.82 5.50
C GLY A 95 -2.89 -17.81 6.34
N GLN A 96 -3.05 -16.85 7.24
CA GLN A 96 -4.26 -16.70 8.05
C GLN A 96 -5.52 -16.32 7.24
N PHE A 97 -5.34 -15.87 6.01
CA PHE A 97 -6.47 -15.57 5.09
C PHE A 97 -6.93 -16.80 4.30
N ALA A 98 -6.33 -17.98 4.50
CA ALA A 98 -6.76 -19.20 3.82
C ALA A 98 -8.25 -19.50 4.08
N GLY A 99 -9.03 -19.68 3.01
CA GLY A 99 -10.48 -19.91 3.09
C GLY A 99 -11.31 -18.66 3.38
N HIS A 100 -10.71 -17.48 3.54
CA HIS A 100 -11.47 -16.24 3.70
C HIS A 100 -12.22 -15.86 2.41
N THR A 101 -13.40 -15.37 2.60
CA THR A 101 -14.22 -14.72 1.57
C THR A 101 -14.27 -13.21 1.81
N ARG A 102 -14.90 -12.49 0.88
CA ARG A 102 -15.15 -11.07 1.05
C ARG A 102 -15.94 -10.77 2.34
N GLN A 103 -16.84 -11.66 2.76
CA GLN A 103 -17.73 -11.49 3.93
C GLN A 103 -17.10 -11.94 5.25
N THR A 104 -16.03 -12.73 5.23
CA THR A 104 -15.40 -13.23 6.46
C THR A 104 -14.93 -12.08 7.34
N PRO A 105 -15.40 -11.95 8.60
CA PRO A 105 -14.93 -10.90 9.50
C PRO A 105 -13.44 -11.02 9.80
N TRP A 106 -12.79 -9.89 10.11
CA TRP A 106 -11.38 -9.87 10.47
C TRP A 106 -11.18 -9.76 11.99
N ASN A 107 -10.20 -10.47 12.50
CA ASN A 107 -9.58 -10.16 13.80
C ASN A 107 -8.52 -9.06 13.63
N ASP A 108 -7.83 -8.71 14.72
CA ASP A 108 -6.82 -7.64 14.70
C ASP A 108 -5.59 -8.03 13.87
N PHE A 109 -5.19 -9.31 13.85
CA PHE A 109 -4.08 -9.78 13.03
C PHE A 109 -4.36 -9.66 11.53
N HIS A 110 -5.58 -10.00 11.07
CA HIS A 110 -5.97 -9.81 9.68
C HIS A 110 -5.94 -8.34 9.29
N ALA A 111 -6.50 -7.48 10.14
CA ALA A 111 -6.53 -6.03 9.90
C ALA A 111 -5.13 -5.43 9.84
N ALA A 112 -4.26 -5.80 10.78
CA ALA A 112 -2.87 -5.35 10.82
C ALA A 112 -2.06 -5.84 9.62
N CYS A 113 -2.16 -7.13 9.26
CA CYS A 113 -1.46 -7.69 8.11
C CYS A 113 -1.84 -6.97 6.81
N PHE A 114 -3.13 -6.81 6.56
CA PHE A 114 -3.62 -6.13 5.36
C PHE A 114 -3.16 -4.66 5.29
N ALA A 115 -3.28 -3.93 6.40
CA ALA A 115 -2.87 -2.52 6.45
C ALA A 115 -1.36 -2.34 6.32
N ALA A 116 -0.58 -3.18 6.99
CA ALA A 116 0.88 -3.12 6.99
C ALA A 116 1.47 -3.41 5.62
N GLU A 117 1.05 -4.53 4.99
CA GLU A 117 1.49 -4.90 3.65
C GLU A 117 1.17 -3.80 2.62
N ALA A 118 -0.08 -3.32 2.61
CA ALA A 118 -0.51 -2.26 1.71
C ALA A 118 0.30 -0.98 1.91
N THR A 119 0.43 -0.53 3.16
CA THR A 119 1.10 0.74 3.47
C THR A 119 2.59 0.68 3.12
N TRP A 120 3.26 -0.44 3.42
CA TRP A 120 4.66 -0.62 3.04
C TRP A 120 4.83 -0.50 1.52
N ASN A 121 4.07 -1.29 0.75
CA ASN A 121 4.14 -1.26 -0.72
C ASN A 121 3.86 0.14 -1.28
N TYR A 122 2.90 0.87 -0.72
CA TYR A 122 2.57 2.23 -1.18
C TYR A 122 3.64 3.27 -0.82
N ALA A 123 4.32 3.12 0.33
CA ALA A 123 5.36 4.03 0.77
C ALA A 123 6.63 3.91 -0.06
N VAL A 124 6.97 2.69 -0.51
CA VAL A 124 8.22 2.43 -1.25
C VAL A 124 8.07 2.49 -2.77
N THR A 125 6.83 2.56 -3.30
CA THR A 125 6.57 2.69 -4.75
C THR A 125 6.85 4.13 -5.23
N PRO A 126 7.55 4.35 -6.38
CA PRO A 126 8.03 3.34 -7.33
C PRO A 126 9.46 2.85 -7.08
N PHE A 127 10.12 3.29 -6.03
CA PHE A 127 11.56 3.01 -5.77
C PHE A 127 11.86 1.52 -5.60
N VAL A 128 10.94 0.77 -5.01
CA VAL A 128 11.08 -0.69 -4.81
C VAL A 128 11.27 -1.43 -6.13
N PHE A 129 10.76 -0.89 -7.23
CA PHE A 129 10.89 -1.50 -8.57
C PHE A 129 12.32 -1.48 -9.12
N LEU A 130 13.23 -0.71 -8.52
CA LEU A 130 14.66 -0.74 -8.82
C LEU A 130 15.37 -1.95 -8.19
N GLY A 131 14.71 -2.64 -7.26
CA GLY A 131 15.23 -3.82 -6.58
C GLY A 131 15.29 -5.06 -7.48
N PRO A 132 15.98 -6.12 -7.02
CA PRO A 132 16.15 -7.33 -7.80
C PRO A 132 14.86 -8.16 -7.89
N GLY A 133 14.70 -8.88 -9.01
CA GLY A 133 13.66 -9.88 -9.21
C GLY A 133 12.31 -9.34 -9.68
N PHE A 134 12.14 -8.03 -9.85
CA PHE A 134 10.97 -7.47 -10.52
C PHE A 134 11.05 -7.72 -12.04
N VAL A 135 9.91 -8.12 -12.64
CA VAL A 135 9.74 -8.08 -14.09
C VAL A 135 8.83 -6.91 -14.41
N ILE A 136 9.32 -5.99 -15.26
CA ILE A 136 8.64 -4.73 -15.56
C ILE A 136 8.53 -4.58 -17.08
N GLU A 137 7.30 -4.51 -17.55
CA GLU A 137 6.96 -4.36 -18.96
C GLU A 137 6.11 -3.12 -19.14
N GLU A 138 6.33 -2.37 -20.21
CA GLU A 138 5.42 -1.29 -20.56
C GLU A 138 4.14 -1.88 -21.16
N GLY A 139 2.99 -1.45 -20.63
CA GLY A 139 1.68 -1.90 -21.08
C GLY A 139 0.94 -0.84 -21.88
N GLU A 140 -0.26 -1.18 -22.32
CA GLU A 140 -1.12 -0.24 -23.04
C GLU A 140 -1.43 1.00 -22.19
N PRO A 141 -1.45 2.19 -22.79
CA PRO A 141 -1.82 3.41 -22.10
C PRO A 141 -3.32 3.40 -21.73
N TRP A 142 -3.66 4.15 -20.71
CA TRP A 142 -5.03 4.33 -20.23
C TRP A 142 -5.49 5.77 -20.48
N ARG A 143 -6.76 5.94 -20.91
CA ARG A 143 -7.38 7.26 -21.07
C ARG A 143 -8.47 7.43 -20.02
N GLU A 144 -8.34 8.47 -19.21
CA GLU A 144 -9.32 8.82 -18.17
C GLU A 144 -9.30 10.34 -17.97
N ASP A 145 -10.47 10.94 -17.78
CA ASP A 145 -10.67 12.38 -17.48
C ASP A 145 -9.91 13.34 -18.44
N GLY A 146 -9.78 12.95 -19.71
CA GLY A 146 -9.10 13.75 -20.74
C GLY A 146 -7.57 13.63 -20.75
N GLU A 147 -6.99 12.88 -19.84
CA GLU A 147 -5.57 12.58 -19.77
C GLU A 147 -5.25 11.21 -20.41
N VAL A 148 -3.99 11.02 -20.78
CA VAL A 148 -3.45 9.73 -21.23
C VAL A 148 -2.33 9.34 -20.28
N TRP A 149 -2.45 8.20 -19.61
CA TRP A 149 -1.43 7.70 -18.69
C TRP A 149 -0.72 6.50 -19.28
N ARG A 150 0.61 6.54 -19.30
CA ARG A 150 1.43 5.36 -19.65
C ARG A 150 1.40 4.35 -18.51
N SER A 151 1.54 3.07 -18.81
CA SER A 151 1.46 2.04 -17.78
C SER A 151 2.66 1.11 -17.75
N LEU A 152 2.99 0.65 -16.53
CA LEU A 152 3.90 -0.46 -16.27
C LEU A 152 3.12 -1.64 -15.73
N LEU A 153 3.29 -2.79 -16.34
CA LEU A 153 2.89 -4.08 -15.80
C LEU A 153 4.07 -4.60 -14.96
N VAL A 154 3.86 -4.72 -13.65
CA VAL A 154 4.89 -5.07 -12.69
C VAL A 154 4.58 -6.42 -12.06
N THR A 155 5.49 -7.38 -12.22
CA THR A 155 5.43 -8.69 -11.54
C THR A 155 6.41 -8.66 -10.36
N TYR A 156 5.86 -8.84 -9.16
CA TYR A 156 6.61 -8.85 -7.92
C TYR A 156 7.43 -10.13 -7.75
N PRO A 157 8.65 -10.06 -7.19
CA PRO A 157 9.45 -11.24 -6.87
C PRO A 157 8.81 -12.05 -5.73
N GLY A 158 9.07 -13.37 -5.71
CA GLY A 158 8.43 -14.30 -4.78
C GLY A 158 8.68 -14.08 -3.31
N HIS A 159 9.73 -13.36 -2.98
CA HIS A 159 10.12 -13.06 -1.60
C HIS A 159 9.43 -11.82 -1.02
N LEU A 160 8.76 -11.01 -1.86
CA LEU A 160 8.01 -9.85 -1.40
C LEU A 160 6.51 -10.16 -1.30
N ALA A 161 5.92 -9.81 -0.17
CA ALA A 161 4.48 -9.82 0.02
C ALA A 161 3.83 -8.65 -0.74
N ALA A 162 2.74 -8.93 -1.44
CA ALA A 162 1.95 -7.94 -2.17
C ALA A 162 0.52 -8.45 -2.34
N HIS A 163 -0.44 -7.56 -2.54
CA HIS A 163 -1.87 -7.88 -2.72
C HIS A 163 -2.14 -8.93 -3.81
N CYS A 164 -1.32 -8.93 -4.85
CA CYS A 164 -1.23 -9.97 -5.87
C CYS A 164 0.13 -9.87 -6.57
N ARG A 165 0.48 -10.94 -7.27
CA ARG A 165 1.81 -11.05 -7.93
C ARG A 165 2.00 -10.06 -9.06
N GLN A 166 0.97 -9.70 -9.79
CA GLN A 166 1.05 -8.82 -10.95
C GLN A 166 0.11 -7.65 -10.77
N GLN A 167 0.65 -6.44 -10.89
CA GLN A 167 -0.08 -5.18 -10.73
C GLN A 167 0.26 -4.24 -11.87
N ARG A 168 -0.68 -3.38 -12.26
CA ARG A 168 -0.47 -2.36 -13.30
C ARG A 168 -0.48 -0.97 -12.69
N TYR A 169 0.56 -0.21 -12.99
CA TYR A 169 0.79 1.14 -12.48
C TYR A 169 0.72 2.14 -13.64
N PHE A 170 -0.08 3.20 -13.48
CA PHE A 170 -0.30 4.21 -14.52
C PHE A 170 0.27 5.54 -14.06
N PHE A 171 1.05 6.16 -14.94
CA PHE A 171 1.76 7.41 -14.67
C PHE A 171 1.36 8.47 -15.68
N ASP A 172 1.17 9.71 -15.22
CA ASP A 172 0.93 10.86 -16.08
C ASP A 172 2.21 11.34 -16.79
N ASP A 173 2.07 12.39 -17.61
CA ASP A 173 3.20 12.95 -18.36
C ASP A 173 4.29 13.54 -17.46
N SER A 174 3.98 13.94 -16.22
CA SER A 174 4.98 14.35 -15.22
C SER A 174 5.74 13.16 -14.63
N GLY A 175 5.23 11.95 -14.77
CA GLY A 175 5.75 10.73 -14.17
C GLY A 175 5.18 10.44 -12.78
N LEU A 176 4.19 11.20 -12.30
CA LEU A 176 3.52 10.89 -11.05
C LEU A 176 2.52 9.75 -11.24
N LEU A 177 2.43 8.88 -10.23
CA LEU A 177 1.51 7.76 -10.21
C LEU A 177 0.06 8.26 -10.07
N ARG A 178 -0.81 7.86 -11.00
CA ARG A 178 -2.21 8.29 -11.03
C ARG A 178 -3.19 7.17 -10.69
N ARG A 179 -2.80 5.93 -11.01
CA ARG A 179 -3.68 4.78 -10.83
C ARG A 179 -2.88 3.49 -10.65
N ILE A 180 -3.42 2.56 -9.86
CA ILE A 180 -2.94 1.18 -9.74
C ILE A 180 -4.12 0.25 -9.94
N ASP A 181 -3.98 -0.71 -10.86
CA ASP A 181 -4.92 -1.81 -11.03
C ASP A 181 -4.31 -3.07 -10.46
N HIS A 182 -5.04 -3.72 -9.54
CA HIS A 182 -4.60 -4.97 -8.93
C HIS A 182 -5.77 -5.85 -8.52
N ALA A 183 -5.51 -7.12 -8.28
CA ALA A 183 -6.40 -7.98 -7.52
C ALA A 183 -6.06 -7.89 -6.04
N VAL A 184 -6.99 -8.29 -5.18
CA VAL A 184 -6.76 -8.38 -3.73
C VAL A 184 -7.05 -9.84 -3.33
N ASP A 185 -5.98 -10.65 -3.31
CA ASP A 185 -6.10 -12.09 -3.16
C ASP A 185 -6.77 -12.49 -1.84
N VAL A 186 -6.43 -11.82 -0.75
CA VAL A 186 -7.04 -12.05 0.58
C VAL A 186 -8.54 -11.67 0.66
N LEU A 187 -9.07 -11.03 -0.37
CA LEU A 187 -10.50 -10.70 -0.53
C LEU A 187 -11.16 -11.52 -1.65
N GLY A 188 -10.61 -12.70 -1.99
CA GLY A 188 -11.11 -13.55 -3.05
C GLY A 188 -10.78 -13.03 -4.45
N SER A 189 -9.60 -12.45 -4.62
CA SER A 189 -9.09 -11.87 -5.88
C SER A 189 -10.02 -10.82 -6.50
N GLY A 190 -10.72 -10.07 -5.66
CA GLY A 190 -11.55 -8.94 -6.06
C GLY A 190 -10.70 -7.89 -6.80
N ARG A 191 -11.16 -7.46 -7.99
CA ARG A 191 -10.44 -6.45 -8.77
C ARG A 191 -10.62 -5.07 -8.18
N ALA A 192 -9.53 -4.36 -7.98
CA ALA A 192 -9.49 -3.02 -7.44
C ALA A 192 -8.83 -2.03 -8.40
N VAL A 193 -9.27 -0.81 -8.32
CA VAL A 193 -8.61 0.35 -8.92
C VAL A 193 -8.34 1.36 -7.83
N HIS A 194 -7.11 1.83 -7.73
CA HIS A 194 -6.62 2.67 -6.66
C HIS A 194 -6.04 3.98 -7.25
N TYR A 195 -6.55 5.12 -6.80
CA TYR A 195 -6.17 6.46 -7.23
C TYR A 195 -5.40 7.20 -6.14
N PRO A 196 -4.07 7.29 -6.22
CA PRO A 196 -3.28 8.23 -5.44
C PRO A 196 -3.41 9.64 -6.02
N SER A 197 -3.51 10.65 -5.14
CA SER A 197 -3.69 12.06 -5.52
C SER A 197 -3.22 13.01 -4.42
N GLN A 198 -3.27 14.33 -4.68
CA GLN A 198 -2.88 15.37 -3.74
C GLN A 198 -1.45 15.20 -3.25
N TYR A 199 -0.52 15.09 -4.19
CA TYR A 199 0.90 14.93 -3.89
C TYR A 199 1.47 16.12 -3.13
N ARG A 200 2.26 15.82 -2.09
CA ARG A 200 3.03 16.79 -1.32
C ARG A 200 4.45 16.28 -1.11
N PRO A 201 5.46 17.16 -1.14
CA PRO A 201 6.83 16.75 -0.84
C PRO A 201 7.05 16.64 0.67
N PHE A 202 7.62 15.52 1.11
CA PHE A 202 8.15 15.28 2.46
C PHE A 202 9.59 14.81 2.31
N ASP A 203 10.55 15.51 2.89
CA ASP A 203 11.98 15.27 2.73
C ASP A 203 12.44 15.13 1.26
N GLY A 204 11.65 15.78 0.36
CA GLY A 204 11.85 15.75 -1.09
C GLY A 204 11.33 14.50 -1.80
N ILE A 205 10.61 13.63 -1.11
CA ILE A 205 9.83 12.52 -1.69
C ILE A 205 8.39 12.98 -1.90
N GLN A 206 7.85 12.75 -3.09
CA GLN A 206 6.46 13.06 -3.42
C GLN A 206 5.54 11.97 -2.86
N VAL A 207 4.77 12.32 -1.84
CA VAL A 207 3.81 11.43 -1.18
C VAL A 207 2.40 11.83 -1.56
N PRO A 208 1.57 10.92 -2.12
CA PRO A 208 0.15 11.19 -2.33
C PRO A 208 -0.55 11.20 -0.96
N THR A 209 -1.09 12.37 -0.58
CA THR A 209 -1.75 12.52 0.72
C THR A 209 -3.19 12.03 0.71
N ARG A 210 -3.72 11.73 -0.47
CA ARG A 210 -5.05 11.16 -0.61
C ARG A 210 -5.02 9.93 -1.52
N ARG A 211 -5.56 8.80 -1.03
CA ARG A 211 -5.72 7.57 -1.82
C ARG A 211 -7.15 7.08 -1.72
N ARG A 212 -7.74 6.68 -2.86
CA ARG A 212 -9.10 6.15 -2.94
C ARG A 212 -9.09 4.86 -3.75
N VAL A 213 -9.61 3.80 -3.18
CA VAL A 213 -9.71 2.48 -3.82
C VAL A 213 -11.18 2.18 -4.06
N TYR A 214 -11.47 1.71 -5.27
CA TYR A 214 -12.80 1.31 -5.70
C TYR A 214 -12.77 -0.12 -6.25
N VAL A 215 -13.91 -0.76 -6.30
CA VAL A 215 -14.08 -1.97 -7.10
C VAL A 215 -13.90 -1.59 -8.58
N ARG A 216 -13.17 -2.40 -9.33
CA ARG A 216 -12.94 -2.21 -10.76
C ARG A 216 -13.97 -2.99 -11.58
N ASN A 217 -14.73 -2.30 -12.40
CA ASN A 217 -15.67 -2.88 -13.35
C ASN A 217 -14.96 -3.68 -14.46
N PRO A 218 -15.67 -4.54 -15.21
CA PRO A 218 -15.08 -5.31 -16.32
C PRO A 218 -14.45 -4.44 -17.41
N ASP A 219 -14.99 -3.24 -17.68
CA ASP A 219 -14.47 -2.26 -18.63
C ASP A 219 -13.25 -1.46 -18.12
N GLY A 220 -12.83 -1.72 -16.87
CA GLY A 220 -11.73 -1.04 -16.21
C GLY A 220 -12.12 0.22 -15.43
N SER A 221 -13.35 0.70 -15.54
CA SER A 221 -13.82 1.88 -14.82
C SER A 221 -13.96 1.62 -13.30
N PRO A 222 -13.88 2.66 -12.44
CA PRO A 222 -14.17 2.51 -11.01
C PRO A 222 -15.67 2.48 -10.73
N ALA A 223 -16.12 1.60 -9.84
CA ALA A 223 -17.46 1.65 -9.25
C ALA A 223 -17.48 2.75 -8.16
N ARG A 224 -17.80 3.98 -8.56
CA ARG A 224 -17.67 5.18 -7.70
C ARG A 224 -18.75 5.33 -6.63
N GLU A 225 -19.75 4.45 -6.59
CA GLU A 225 -20.85 4.47 -5.63
C GLU A 225 -20.37 4.25 -4.19
N SER A 226 -19.25 3.56 -4.01
CA SER A 226 -18.68 3.27 -2.70
C SER A 226 -17.16 3.25 -2.72
N VAL A 227 -16.56 4.03 -1.84
CA VAL A 227 -15.12 3.98 -1.60
C VAL A 227 -14.80 2.74 -0.77
N SER A 228 -14.15 1.76 -1.37
CA SER A 228 -13.75 0.52 -0.69
C SER A 228 -12.72 0.78 0.40
N ILE A 229 -11.67 1.57 0.08
CA ILE A 229 -10.64 2.01 1.03
C ILE A 229 -10.32 3.48 0.75
N ALA A 230 -10.30 4.29 1.80
CA ALA A 230 -9.82 5.66 1.78
C ALA A 230 -8.61 5.79 2.71
N ILE A 231 -7.52 6.37 2.22
CA ILE A 231 -6.34 6.69 3.03
C ILE A 231 -6.10 8.18 2.91
N ASP A 232 -6.07 8.86 4.04
CA ASP A 232 -5.78 10.28 4.14
C ASP A 232 -4.53 10.46 5.02
N VAL A 233 -3.43 10.91 4.39
CA VAL A 233 -2.13 11.12 5.04
C VAL A 233 -2.07 12.56 5.55
N SER A 234 -1.85 12.72 6.85
CA SER A 234 -1.69 14.04 7.48
C SER A 234 -0.24 14.48 7.55
N ASP A 235 0.71 13.52 7.70
CA ASP A 235 2.13 13.79 7.82
C ASP A 235 2.96 12.61 7.30
N ALA A 236 4.19 12.89 6.81
CA ALA A 236 5.17 11.89 6.44
C ALA A 236 6.59 12.41 6.69
N ALA A 237 7.52 11.50 6.99
CA ALA A 237 8.94 11.79 7.13
C ALA A 237 9.77 10.58 6.65
N PHE A 238 10.95 10.85 6.10
CA PHE A 238 11.92 9.86 5.64
C PHE A 238 13.29 10.12 6.29
N GLY A 239 13.94 9.04 6.80
CA GLY A 239 15.23 9.15 7.48
C GLY A 239 16.11 7.91 7.39
#